data_25f48b60e1d13b4f7afc8d9c200a9d95
#
_entry.id   25f48b60e1d13b4f7afc8d9c200a9d95
#
_cell.length_a   1.000
_cell.length_b   1.000
_cell.length_c   1.000
_cell.angle_alpha   90.00
_cell.angle_beta   90.00
_cell.angle_gamma   90.00
#
_symmetry.space_group_name_H-M   'P 1'
#
loop_
_entity.id
_entity.type
_entity.pdbx_description
1 polymer ?
#
loop_
_entity_poly.entity_id
_entity_poly.type
_entity_poly.pdbx_seq_one_letter_code
_entity_poly.pdbx_strand_id
1 'polypeptide(L)'
;PERNFINDMETTRNSYTTSLFSRSDSILIQDFNVEIKRKINTKLKMSFNYFNFIFNDNAVKVANYYKMIYAQIAVLDLTYKINRHHSLRFETQALWTNEDKGDWLFGQIEYTFSPHWYIAVLDQYNSGNLNIDKRVHYGLISTGYINGSHRFSFQYGKQRAGVFCVGGVCRAVPASNGLTFTFTSSF
;
A
#
# COMPACT_ATOMS: atom_id res chain seq x y z
N PRO A 1 -6.63 24.21 -29.25
CA PRO A 1 -6.51 23.13 -30.20
C PRO A 1 -6.95 21.86 -29.52
N GLU A 2 -8.16 21.43 -29.90
CA GLU A 2 -8.76 20.17 -29.48
C GLU A 2 -7.88 19.04 -30.02
N ARG A 3 -7.14 18.33 -29.17
CA ARG A 3 -6.57 17.04 -29.52
C ARG A 3 -7.74 16.07 -29.56
N ASN A 4 -8.10 15.64 -30.75
CA ASN A 4 -9.15 14.68 -30.94
C ASN A 4 -8.79 13.38 -30.20
N PHE A 5 -9.61 12.99 -29.25
CA PHE A 5 -9.55 11.72 -28.52
C PHE A 5 -9.44 10.49 -29.43
N ILE A 6 -9.89 10.64 -30.68
CA ILE A 6 -9.82 9.62 -31.74
C ILE A 6 -8.37 9.38 -32.21
N ASN A 7 -7.51 10.39 -32.25
CA ASN A 7 -6.12 10.24 -32.66
C ASN A 7 -5.27 9.51 -31.60
N ASP A 8 -5.61 9.65 -30.32
CA ASP A 8 -4.94 8.92 -29.24
C ASP A 8 -5.35 7.43 -29.23
N MET A 9 -6.56 7.09 -29.67
CA MET A 9 -6.98 5.70 -29.87
C MET A 9 -6.34 5.03 -31.08
N GLU A 10 -6.05 5.77 -32.15
CA GLU A 10 -5.33 5.22 -33.32
C GLU A 10 -3.86 4.95 -33.01
N THR A 11 -3.21 5.81 -32.22
CA THR A 11 -1.83 5.55 -31.76
C THR A 11 -1.76 4.33 -30.85
N THR A 12 -2.79 4.07 -30.05
CA THR A 12 -2.86 2.87 -29.20
C THR A 12 -3.11 1.59 -30.03
N ARG A 13 -3.86 1.69 -31.13
CA ARG A 13 -4.10 0.58 -32.06
C ARG A 13 -2.83 0.13 -32.80
N ASN A 14 -1.93 1.04 -33.10
CA ASN A 14 -0.64 0.74 -33.74
C ASN A 14 0.40 0.13 -32.78
N SER A 15 0.14 0.11 -31.46
CA SER A 15 1.03 -0.50 -30.49
C SER A 15 1.12 -2.02 -30.61
N TYR A 16 0.15 -2.67 -31.25
CA TYR A 16 0.20 -4.11 -31.53
C TYR A 16 1.13 -4.48 -32.71
N THR A 17 1.58 -3.51 -33.49
CA THR A 17 2.52 -3.72 -34.60
C THR A 17 3.97 -3.48 -34.23
N THR A 18 4.23 -2.90 -33.04
CA THR A 18 5.57 -2.68 -32.51
C THR A 18 6.07 -3.94 -31.80
N SER A 19 7.33 -4.30 -32.04
CA SER A 19 7.99 -5.40 -31.33
C SER A 19 7.81 -5.24 -29.81
N LEU A 20 7.58 -6.35 -29.08
CA LEU A 20 7.51 -6.39 -27.62
C LEU A 20 8.72 -5.73 -26.91
N PHE A 21 9.83 -5.57 -27.63
CA PHE A 21 11.07 -4.96 -27.15
C PHE A 21 11.31 -3.55 -27.71
N SER A 22 10.41 -3.01 -28.55
CA SER A 22 10.56 -1.64 -29.04
C SER A 22 9.96 -0.67 -28.01
N ARG A 23 10.75 0.30 -27.61
CA ARG A 23 10.33 1.36 -26.69
C ARG A 23 9.39 2.29 -27.46
N SER A 24 8.11 2.25 -27.15
CA SER A 24 7.14 3.25 -27.63
C SER A 24 7.38 4.57 -26.91
N ASP A 25 7.27 5.69 -27.62
CA ASP A 25 7.41 7.05 -27.04
C ASP A 25 6.30 7.41 -26.06
N SER A 26 5.25 6.58 -25.93
CA SER A 26 4.15 6.75 -24.99
C SER A 26 4.07 5.57 -24.03
N ILE A 27 4.71 5.69 -22.88
CA ILE A 27 4.54 4.73 -21.78
C ILE A 27 3.20 5.05 -21.11
N LEU A 28 2.27 4.09 -21.13
CA LEU A 28 1.02 4.16 -20.38
C LEU A 28 1.24 3.82 -18.90
N ILE A 29 1.85 2.66 -18.67
CA ILE A 29 2.23 2.15 -17.35
C ILE A 29 3.43 1.21 -17.51
N GLN A 30 4.37 1.31 -16.60
CA GLN A 30 5.44 0.34 -16.41
C GLN A 30 5.45 -0.06 -14.95
N ASP A 31 5.36 -1.35 -14.68
CA ASP A 31 5.45 -1.94 -13.36
C ASP A 31 6.60 -2.96 -13.37
N PHE A 32 7.58 -2.73 -12.51
CA PHE A 32 8.63 -3.69 -12.23
C PHE A 32 8.59 -3.99 -10.74
N ASN A 33 8.40 -5.26 -10.40
CA ASN A 33 8.38 -5.68 -9.00
C ASN A 33 9.27 -6.90 -8.76
N VAL A 34 9.83 -6.95 -7.55
CA VAL A 34 10.63 -8.07 -7.06
C VAL A 34 10.11 -8.44 -5.67
N GLU A 35 9.78 -9.71 -5.50
CA GLU A 35 9.38 -10.27 -4.21
C GLU A 35 10.37 -11.35 -3.76
N ILE A 36 10.85 -11.24 -2.52
CA ILE A 36 11.72 -12.22 -1.89
C ILE A 36 11.05 -12.70 -0.62
N LYS A 37 10.56 -13.95 -0.62
CA LYS A 37 10.00 -14.60 0.57
C LYS A 37 10.98 -15.66 1.08
N ARG A 38 11.36 -15.57 2.36
CA ARG A 38 12.26 -16.52 2.98
C ARG A 38 11.81 -16.91 4.39
N LYS A 39 11.82 -18.18 4.64
CA LYS A 39 11.75 -18.72 5.99
C LYS A 39 13.19 -18.82 6.52
N ILE A 40 13.60 -17.86 7.37
CA ILE A 40 14.97 -17.77 7.88
C ILE A 40 15.23 -18.93 8.84
N ASN A 41 14.24 -19.24 9.70
CA ASN A 41 14.26 -20.41 10.58
C ASN A 41 12.83 -20.86 10.88
N THR A 42 12.64 -21.80 11.81
CA THR A 42 11.32 -22.34 12.18
C THR A 42 10.38 -21.28 12.78
N LYS A 43 10.92 -20.20 13.33
CA LYS A 43 10.18 -19.14 14.01
C LYS A 43 10.10 -17.85 13.21
N LEU A 44 11.08 -17.55 12.35
CA LEU A 44 11.17 -16.26 11.65
C LEU A 44 10.92 -16.42 10.14
N LYS A 45 9.94 -15.67 9.64
CA LYS A 45 9.66 -15.49 8.23
C LYS A 45 9.92 -14.05 7.85
N MET A 46 10.44 -13.83 6.65
CA MET A 46 10.68 -12.53 6.05
C MET A 46 10.04 -12.49 4.66
N SER A 47 9.41 -11.37 4.34
CA SER A 47 9.04 -11.00 2.99
C SER A 47 9.59 -9.61 2.69
N PHE A 48 10.29 -9.47 1.59
CA PHE A 48 10.74 -8.19 1.06
C PHE A 48 10.15 -8.01 -0.31
N ASN A 49 9.54 -6.85 -0.55
CA ASN A 49 8.97 -6.48 -1.85
C ASN A 49 9.53 -5.13 -2.25
N TYR A 50 9.92 -5.02 -3.51
CA TYR A 50 10.29 -3.76 -4.13
C TYR A 50 9.48 -3.56 -5.40
N PHE A 51 8.91 -2.37 -5.54
CA PHE A 51 8.10 -1.97 -6.69
C PHE A 51 8.69 -0.71 -7.30
N ASN A 52 8.76 -0.66 -8.62
CA ASN A 52 9.09 0.53 -9.39
C ASN A 52 7.97 0.77 -10.40
N PHE A 53 7.19 1.83 -10.16
CA PHE A 53 6.08 2.23 -11.01
C PHE A 53 6.42 3.49 -11.79
N ILE A 54 6.12 3.44 -13.08
CA ILE A 54 6.13 4.60 -13.96
C ILE A 54 4.78 4.61 -14.66
N PHE A 55 4.00 5.67 -14.52
CA PHE A 55 2.72 5.75 -15.20
C PHE A 55 2.38 7.17 -15.67
N ASN A 56 1.57 7.24 -16.71
CA ASN A 56 1.07 8.48 -17.27
C ASN A 56 -0.22 8.87 -16.53
N ASP A 57 -0.17 9.92 -15.71
CA ASP A 57 -1.30 10.39 -14.90
C ASP A 57 -2.50 10.82 -15.77
N ASN A 58 -2.23 11.33 -16.96
CA ASN A 58 -3.25 11.75 -17.92
C ASN A 58 -4.10 10.56 -18.42
N ALA A 59 -3.48 9.41 -18.62
CA ALA A 59 -4.19 8.20 -19.05
C ALA A 59 -5.03 7.57 -17.93
N VAL A 60 -4.64 7.76 -16.68
CA VAL A 60 -5.32 7.18 -15.51
C VAL A 60 -6.42 8.10 -14.97
N LYS A 61 -6.22 9.42 -14.97
CA LYS A 61 -7.13 10.38 -14.36
C LYS A 61 -7.89 11.26 -15.37
N VAL A 62 -7.68 11.06 -16.69
CA VAL A 62 -8.27 11.91 -17.72
C VAL A 62 -7.99 13.40 -17.46
N ALA A 63 -6.75 13.73 -17.15
CA ALA A 63 -6.32 15.11 -16.89
C ALA A 63 -5.81 15.77 -18.18
N ASN A 64 -5.98 17.07 -18.32
CA ASN A 64 -5.64 17.82 -19.55
C ASN A 64 -4.14 18.15 -19.69
N TYR A 65 -3.24 17.46 -18.97
CA TYR A 65 -1.79 17.68 -19.05
C TYR A 65 -1.04 16.35 -18.98
N TYR A 66 0.01 16.23 -19.78
CA TYR A 66 0.87 15.07 -19.78
C TYR A 66 1.83 15.13 -18.58
N LYS A 67 1.75 14.15 -17.69
CA LYS A 67 2.65 14.03 -16.56
C LYS A 67 3.00 12.57 -16.31
N MET A 68 4.30 12.27 -16.34
CA MET A 68 4.80 10.97 -15.93
C MET A 68 5.04 10.96 -14.42
N ILE A 69 4.48 9.98 -13.75
CA ILE A 69 4.66 9.76 -12.32
C ILE A 69 5.63 8.62 -12.09
N TYR A 70 6.60 8.86 -11.23
CA TYR A 70 7.63 7.91 -10.83
C TYR A 70 7.45 7.62 -9.34
N ALA A 71 7.26 6.35 -9.00
CA ALA A 71 7.12 5.92 -7.62
C ALA A 71 7.92 4.64 -7.38
N GLN A 72 8.67 4.62 -6.29
CA GLN A 72 9.38 3.45 -5.80
C GLN A 72 8.85 3.10 -4.42
N ILE A 73 8.58 1.82 -4.19
CA ILE A 73 8.07 1.34 -2.91
C ILE A 73 8.91 0.16 -2.47
N ALA A 74 9.41 0.21 -1.24
CA ALA A 74 10.02 -0.94 -0.59
C ALA A 74 9.18 -1.33 0.63
N VAL A 75 8.92 -2.63 0.77
CA VAL A 75 8.15 -3.21 1.89
C VAL A 75 8.96 -4.33 2.51
N LEU A 76 9.17 -4.27 3.81
CA LEU A 76 9.76 -5.34 4.60
C LEU A 76 8.74 -5.82 5.63
N ASP A 77 8.40 -7.09 5.59
CA ASP A 77 7.54 -7.77 6.55
C ASP A 77 8.32 -8.88 7.25
N LEU A 78 8.32 -8.84 8.56
CA LEU A 78 8.96 -9.82 9.43
C LEU A 78 7.92 -10.41 10.36
N THR A 79 7.71 -11.72 10.30
CA THR A 79 6.82 -12.43 11.23
C THR A 79 7.65 -13.38 12.12
N TYR A 80 7.63 -13.13 13.42
CA TYR A 80 8.28 -13.95 14.42
C TYR A 80 7.26 -14.73 15.26
N LYS A 81 7.33 -16.06 15.23
CA LYS A 81 6.53 -16.96 16.06
C LYS A 81 7.23 -17.17 17.40
N ILE A 82 6.69 -16.58 18.46
CA ILE A 82 7.18 -16.77 19.82
C ILE A 82 6.90 -18.20 20.26
N ASN A 83 5.66 -18.66 20.09
CA ASN A 83 5.20 -20.01 20.34
C ASN A 83 3.98 -20.36 19.46
N ARG A 84 3.22 -21.42 19.80
CA ARG A 84 2.04 -21.86 19.00
C ARG A 84 0.89 -20.86 19.02
N HIS A 85 0.80 -20.05 20.07
CA HIS A 85 -0.33 -19.10 20.28
C HIS A 85 0.07 -17.64 20.11
N HIS A 86 1.35 -17.33 20.12
CA HIS A 86 1.84 -15.96 20.11
C HIS A 86 2.73 -15.68 18.92
N SER A 87 2.44 -14.63 18.18
CA SER A 87 3.30 -14.13 17.11
C SER A 87 3.41 -12.62 17.12
N LEU A 88 4.54 -12.13 16.66
CA LEU A 88 4.83 -10.72 16.45
C LEU A 88 5.11 -10.50 14.98
N ARG A 89 4.44 -9.53 14.37
CA ARG A 89 4.68 -9.07 13.00
C ARG A 89 5.17 -7.64 13.04
N PHE A 90 6.24 -7.40 12.34
CA PHE A 90 6.77 -6.07 12.08
C PHE A 90 6.72 -5.82 10.58
N GLU A 91 6.15 -4.69 10.18
CA GLU A 91 6.11 -4.26 8.78
C GLU A 91 6.60 -2.83 8.69
N THR A 92 7.46 -2.56 7.72
CA THR A 92 7.85 -1.20 7.36
C THR A 92 7.78 -1.03 5.85
N GLN A 93 7.32 0.15 5.43
CA GLN A 93 7.24 0.51 4.04
C GLN A 93 7.84 1.90 3.84
N ALA A 94 8.50 2.09 2.71
CA ALA A 94 8.97 3.39 2.27
C ALA A 94 8.50 3.61 0.83
N LEU A 95 7.88 4.75 0.59
CA LEU A 95 7.49 5.25 -0.73
C LEU A 95 8.35 6.46 -1.04
N TRP A 96 9.01 6.43 -2.17
CA TRP A 96 9.75 7.56 -2.73
C TRP A 96 9.06 8.04 -3.99
N THR A 97 8.71 9.32 -4.03
CA THR A 97 8.11 9.95 -5.19
C THR A 97 8.28 11.48 -5.12
N ASN A 98 8.50 12.11 -6.25
CA ASN A 98 8.49 13.58 -6.34
C ASN A 98 7.09 14.16 -6.56
N GLU A 99 6.07 13.31 -6.55
CA GLU A 99 4.72 13.67 -6.91
C GLU A 99 3.81 13.85 -5.69
N ASP A 100 2.71 14.58 -5.88
CA ASP A 100 1.67 14.83 -4.86
C ASP A 100 2.27 15.36 -3.55
N LYS A 101 2.30 14.55 -2.52
CA LYS A 101 2.78 14.91 -1.16
C LYS A 101 4.20 14.45 -0.87
N GLY A 102 4.92 13.92 -1.88
CA GLY A 102 6.27 13.41 -1.74
C GLY A 102 6.37 12.09 -1.00
N ASP A 103 7.51 11.86 -0.34
CA ASP A 103 7.85 10.59 0.27
C ASP A 103 7.03 10.26 1.52
N TRP A 104 6.83 8.95 1.73
CA TRP A 104 6.11 8.42 2.89
C TRP A 104 6.86 7.27 3.53
N LEU A 105 6.78 7.23 4.84
CA LEU A 105 7.22 6.10 5.66
C LEU A 105 6.03 5.50 6.39
N PHE A 106 6.00 4.18 6.51
CA PHE A 106 5.03 3.43 7.27
C PHE A 106 5.74 2.43 8.17
N GLY A 107 5.28 2.31 9.39
CA GLY A 107 5.71 1.30 10.35
C GLY A 107 4.52 0.70 11.07
N GLN A 108 4.54 -0.62 11.27
CA GLN A 108 3.52 -1.36 12.01
C GLN A 108 4.15 -2.43 12.87
N ILE A 109 3.67 -2.56 14.10
CA ILE A 109 3.93 -3.70 14.97
C ILE A 109 2.59 -4.32 15.31
N GLU A 110 2.43 -5.61 15.05
CA GLU A 110 1.22 -6.37 15.36
C GLU A 110 1.58 -7.58 16.23
N TYR A 111 0.92 -7.70 17.35
CA TYR A 111 0.98 -8.86 18.22
C TYR A 111 -0.31 -9.65 18.10
N THR A 112 -0.20 -10.94 17.79
CA THR A 112 -1.33 -11.86 17.69
C THR A 112 -1.31 -12.86 18.83
N PHE A 113 -2.44 -12.96 19.52
CA PHE A 113 -2.74 -14.02 20.47
C PHE A 113 -3.77 -14.97 19.84
N SER A 114 -3.23 -15.99 19.20
CA SER A 114 -4.03 -16.97 18.44
C SER A 114 -4.85 -17.87 19.39
N PRO A 115 -6.10 -18.23 19.02
CA PRO A 115 -6.67 -18.04 17.69
C PRO A 115 -7.47 -16.74 17.52
N HIS A 116 -7.71 -15.94 18.55
CA HIS A 116 -8.79 -14.97 18.49
C HIS A 116 -8.36 -13.50 18.50
N TRP A 117 -7.30 -13.13 19.21
CA TRP A 117 -6.99 -11.74 19.47
C TRP A 117 -5.78 -11.22 18.71
N TYR A 118 -5.82 -9.97 18.31
CA TYR A 118 -4.67 -9.20 17.90
C TYR A 118 -4.70 -7.78 18.44
N ILE A 119 -3.53 -7.20 18.57
CA ILE A 119 -3.32 -5.77 18.80
C ILE A 119 -2.24 -5.26 17.87
N ALA A 120 -2.44 -4.11 17.25
CA ALA A 120 -1.49 -3.49 16.35
C ALA A 120 -1.34 -2.01 16.65
N VAL A 121 -0.13 -1.51 16.52
CA VAL A 121 0.20 -0.09 16.54
C VAL A 121 0.89 0.22 15.23
N LEU A 122 0.49 1.29 14.59
CA LEU A 122 1.07 1.71 13.32
C LEU A 122 1.13 3.23 13.22
N ASP A 123 2.03 3.68 12.39
CA ASP A 123 2.16 5.08 12.02
C ASP A 123 2.52 5.23 10.53
N GLN A 124 1.91 6.20 9.88
CA GLN A 124 2.30 6.66 8.55
C GLN A 124 2.78 8.10 8.66
N TYR A 125 3.97 8.36 8.19
CA TYR A 125 4.60 9.67 8.23
C TYR A 125 4.87 10.19 6.82
N ASN A 126 4.38 11.39 6.52
CA ASN A 126 4.69 12.10 5.29
C ASN A 126 6.04 12.82 5.44
N SER A 127 7.14 12.18 5.05
CA SER A 127 8.49 12.72 5.20
C SER A 127 8.89 13.69 4.08
N GLY A 128 8.32 13.52 2.88
CA GLY A 128 8.71 14.23 1.67
C GLY A 128 7.89 15.46 1.33
N ASN A 129 6.93 15.89 2.18
CA ASN A 129 6.14 17.06 1.86
C ASN A 129 7.02 18.32 1.82
N LEU A 130 6.92 19.09 0.73
CA LEU A 130 7.68 20.34 0.56
C LEU A 130 7.32 21.38 1.63
N ASN A 131 6.07 21.39 2.09
CA ASN A 131 5.65 22.19 3.21
C ASN A 131 5.87 21.40 4.52
N ILE A 132 6.79 21.83 5.35
CA ILE A 132 7.19 21.19 6.62
C ILE A 132 5.98 21.07 7.57
N ASP A 133 5.09 22.05 7.60
CA ASP A 133 3.90 22.05 8.46
C ASP A 133 2.87 20.97 8.06
N LYS A 134 2.99 20.43 6.85
CA LYS A 134 2.16 19.34 6.32
C LYS A 134 2.79 17.95 6.45
N ARG A 135 3.97 17.85 7.04
CA ARG A 135 4.61 16.59 7.40
C ARG A 135 3.95 16.03 8.65
N VAL A 136 2.84 15.35 8.49
CA VAL A 136 1.99 14.85 9.58
C VAL A 136 2.13 13.36 9.78
N HIS A 137 2.02 12.95 11.04
CA HIS A 137 1.88 11.57 11.46
C HIS A 137 0.43 11.12 11.44
N TYR A 138 0.21 9.87 11.05
CA TYR A 138 -1.08 9.18 11.07
C TYR A 138 -0.95 7.95 11.97
N GLY A 139 -0.84 8.21 13.28
CA GLY A 139 -0.75 7.17 14.29
C GLY A 139 -2.10 6.51 14.56
N LEU A 140 -2.14 5.18 14.62
CA LEU A 140 -3.33 4.38 14.83
C LEU A 140 -3.02 3.18 15.73
N ILE A 141 -3.91 2.92 16.69
CA ILE A 141 -3.94 1.68 17.45
C ILE A 141 -5.15 0.87 16.98
N SER A 142 -4.97 -0.42 16.77
CA SER A 142 -6.04 -1.34 16.36
C SER A 142 -6.00 -2.58 17.21
N THR A 143 -7.16 -3.05 17.63
CA THR A 143 -7.33 -4.36 18.28
C THR A 143 -8.53 -5.07 17.68
N GLY A 144 -8.57 -6.39 17.76
CA GLY A 144 -9.71 -7.14 17.29
C GLY A 144 -9.80 -8.55 17.81
N TYR A 145 -11.02 -9.06 17.71
CA TYR A 145 -11.39 -10.43 18.05
C TYR A 145 -11.95 -11.15 16.83
N ILE A 146 -11.44 -12.34 16.56
CA ILE A 146 -11.83 -13.18 15.43
C ILE A 146 -12.35 -14.51 15.96
N ASN A 147 -13.54 -14.91 15.54
CA ASN A 147 -14.11 -16.21 15.88
C ASN A 147 -14.87 -16.77 14.67
N GLY A 148 -14.26 -17.75 14.01
CA GLY A 148 -14.77 -18.28 12.74
C GLY A 148 -14.90 -17.20 11.68
N SER A 149 -16.11 -17.02 11.15
CA SER A 149 -16.45 -15.99 10.16
C SER A 149 -16.79 -14.62 10.75
N HIS A 150 -16.76 -14.47 12.07
CA HIS A 150 -17.08 -13.23 12.75
C HIS A 150 -15.82 -12.49 13.15
N ARG A 151 -15.76 -11.18 12.87
CA ARG A 151 -14.65 -10.33 13.21
C ARG A 151 -15.14 -9.02 13.80
N PHE A 152 -14.68 -8.71 14.97
CA PHE A 152 -14.83 -7.41 15.64
C PHE A 152 -13.50 -6.69 15.60
N SER A 153 -13.46 -5.43 15.21
CA SER A 153 -12.25 -4.62 15.28
C SER A 153 -12.56 -3.23 15.81
N PHE A 154 -11.66 -2.75 16.61
CA PHE A 154 -11.72 -1.46 17.29
C PHE A 154 -10.43 -0.70 16.99
N GLN A 155 -10.56 0.55 16.56
CA GLN A 155 -9.42 1.36 16.18
C GLN A 155 -9.56 2.76 16.76
N TYR A 156 -8.44 3.34 17.16
CA TYR A 156 -8.37 4.71 17.63
C TYR A 156 -7.14 5.40 17.06
N GLY A 157 -7.33 6.56 16.48
CA GLY A 157 -6.26 7.38 15.95
C GLY A 157 -6.61 8.06 14.65
N LYS A 158 -5.60 8.48 13.93
CA LYS A 158 -5.71 9.14 12.63
C LYS A 158 -5.30 8.19 11.52
N GLN A 159 -6.19 7.99 10.55
CA GLN A 159 -5.98 7.08 9.43
C GLN A 159 -6.09 7.83 8.12
N ARG A 160 -5.18 7.54 7.20
CA ARG A 160 -5.24 7.99 5.82
C ARG A 160 -6.13 7.03 5.00
N ALA A 161 -6.80 7.55 3.96
CA ALA A 161 -7.46 6.69 2.97
C ALA A 161 -6.45 5.81 2.24
N GLY A 162 -6.79 4.54 2.03
CA GLY A 162 -5.93 3.58 1.35
C GLY A 162 -6.22 2.15 1.74
N VAL A 163 -5.30 1.24 1.40
CA VAL A 163 -5.38 -0.17 1.82
C VAL A 163 -4.70 -0.34 3.17
N PHE A 164 -5.38 -1.00 4.06
CA PHE A 164 -4.98 -1.21 5.44
C PHE A 164 -5.03 -2.69 5.80
N CYS A 165 -3.91 -3.23 6.30
CA CYS A 165 -3.74 -4.66 6.58
C CYS A 165 -3.45 -4.88 8.06
N VAL A 166 -4.41 -5.40 8.83
CA VAL A 166 -4.30 -5.71 10.25
C VAL A 166 -5.05 -6.98 10.59
N GLY A 167 -4.51 -7.79 11.49
CA GLY A 167 -5.11 -9.07 11.92
C GLY A 167 -5.30 -10.04 10.76
N GLY A 168 -4.36 -10.05 9.79
CA GLY A 168 -4.39 -10.95 8.63
C GLY A 168 -5.38 -10.58 7.54
N VAL A 169 -6.05 -9.42 7.59
CA VAL A 169 -7.02 -8.96 6.58
C VAL A 169 -6.63 -7.58 6.07
N CYS A 170 -6.61 -7.44 4.74
CA CYS A 170 -6.42 -6.17 4.06
C CYS A 170 -7.77 -5.64 3.55
N ARG A 171 -8.02 -4.36 3.73
CA ARG A 171 -9.24 -3.69 3.27
C ARG A 171 -8.97 -2.26 2.86
N ALA A 172 -9.74 -1.76 1.90
CA ALA A 172 -9.77 -0.33 1.60
C ALA A 172 -10.54 0.41 2.69
N VAL A 173 -9.98 1.49 3.19
CA VAL A 173 -10.55 2.31 4.26
C VAL A 173 -10.57 3.78 3.84
N PRO A 174 -11.59 4.55 4.25
CA PRO A 174 -11.61 5.99 4.09
C PRO A 174 -10.64 6.67 5.09
N ALA A 175 -10.32 7.93 4.83
CA ALA A 175 -9.64 8.75 5.82
C ALA A 175 -10.54 8.95 7.04
N SER A 176 -9.99 8.79 8.24
CA SER A 176 -10.72 8.95 9.50
C SER A 176 -9.82 9.52 10.59
N ASN A 177 -10.43 10.13 11.60
CA ASN A 177 -9.75 10.60 12.80
C ASN A 177 -10.67 10.38 13.99
N GLY A 178 -10.19 9.63 14.99
CA GLY A 178 -10.95 9.27 16.18
C GLY A 178 -11.19 7.77 16.30
N LEU A 179 -12.38 7.39 16.73
CA LEU A 179 -12.77 6.02 17.05
C LEU A 179 -13.48 5.37 15.86
N THR A 180 -13.05 4.15 15.51
CA THR A 180 -13.70 3.33 14.48
C THR A 180 -14.00 1.95 15.04
N PHE A 181 -15.23 1.52 14.90
CA PHE A 181 -15.66 0.15 15.18
C PHE A 181 -16.08 -0.52 13.88
N THR A 182 -15.64 -1.75 13.67
CA THR A 182 -16.04 -2.55 12.50
C THR A 182 -16.46 -3.94 12.96
N PHE A 183 -17.61 -4.37 12.47
CA PHE A 183 -18.08 -5.75 12.59
C PHE A 183 -18.23 -6.34 11.19
N THR A 184 -17.65 -7.50 10.97
CA THR A 184 -17.79 -8.27 9.74
C THR A 184 -18.24 -9.68 10.09
N SER A 185 -19.25 -10.16 9.40
CA SER A 185 -19.78 -11.52 9.55
C SER A 185 -20.11 -12.08 8.19
N SER A 186 -19.77 -13.35 7.96
CA SER A 186 -20.23 -14.12 6.78
C SER A 186 -20.96 -15.37 7.27
N PHE A 187 -22.03 -15.74 6.55
CA PHE A 187 -22.93 -16.84 6.85
C PHE A 187 -22.83 -17.90 5.79
#